data_f6ed390ff159faaaa9894cf1ad444502
#
_entry.id   f6ed390ff159faaaa9894cf1ad444502
#
_cell.length_a   1.000
_cell.length_b   1.000
_cell.length_c   1.000
_cell.angle_alpha   90.00
_cell.angle_beta   90.00
_cell.angle_gamma   90.00
#
_symmetry.space_group_name_H-M   'P 1'
#
loop_
_entity.id
_entity.type
_entity.pdbx_description
1 polymer ?
#
loop_
_entity_poly.entity_id
_entity_poly.type
_entity_poly.pdbx_seq_one_letter_code
_entity_poly.pdbx_strand_id
1 'polypeptide(L)'
;IASHFGRPKDGFEDKFSLNPVAKRLHKLLDEDVKLAPNVICNETIAMANELKSGEIMLLENMRFEKGETKNDPQLSQTLADMADFYINDAFGVSHRAHASVEGIAQHFDTEHKAAGFLLAREIKFFYHIIEEPKRPFVSIVGGSKVSGKLEALYNLVPKVDKIIIGGGMAFT
;
A
#
# COMPACT_ATOMS: atom_id res chain seq x y z
N ILE A 1 -1.61 5.66 11.51
CA ILE A 1 -0.94 4.80 10.50
C ILE A 1 -1.88 3.64 10.18
N ALA A 2 -2.05 3.32 8.87
CA ALA A 2 -2.80 2.15 8.40
C ALA A 2 -1.85 1.22 7.64
N SER A 3 -1.97 -0.08 7.83
CA SER A 3 -1.18 -1.08 7.12
C SER A 3 -1.91 -2.43 7.07
N HIS A 4 -1.32 -3.40 6.36
CA HIS A 4 -1.86 -4.74 6.31
C HIS A 4 -0.77 -5.80 6.47
N PHE A 5 -1.16 -6.97 6.96
CA PHE A 5 -0.28 -8.11 7.14
C PHE A 5 -0.98 -9.42 6.77
N GLY A 6 -0.33 -10.23 5.94
CA GLY A 6 -0.85 -11.52 5.54
C GLY A 6 -2.15 -11.46 4.73
N ARG A 7 -2.92 -12.53 4.79
CA ARG A 7 -4.22 -12.68 4.12
C ARG A 7 -5.22 -13.36 5.05
N PRO A 8 -5.80 -12.63 6.01
CA PRO A 8 -6.86 -13.17 6.86
C PRO A 8 -8.06 -13.58 6.00
N LYS A 9 -8.81 -14.58 6.44
CA LYS A 9 -9.97 -15.09 5.69
C LYS A 9 -11.28 -14.50 6.21
N ASP A 10 -11.43 -14.40 7.54
CA ASP A 10 -12.69 -14.05 8.18
C ASP A 10 -12.48 -13.08 9.36
N GLY A 11 -12.16 -11.83 9.05
CA GLY A 11 -12.00 -10.81 10.08
C GLY A 11 -10.73 -10.98 10.92
N PHE A 12 -10.83 -10.76 12.22
CA PHE A 12 -9.69 -10.79 13.12
C PHE A 12 -9.12 -12.22 13.27
N GLU A 13 -7.81 -12.33 13.02
CA GLU A 13 -6.99 -13.52 13.30
C GLU A 13 -5.71 -13.06 13.99
N ASP A 14 -5.48 -13.49 15.24
CA ASP A 14 -4.37 -13.04 16.09
C ASP A 14 -3.00 -13.10 15.41
N LYS A 15 -2.74 -14.15 14.63
CA LYS A 15 -1.49 -14.32 13.86
C LYS A 15 -1.24 -13.23 12.80
N PHE A 16 -2.28 -12.48 12.44
CA PHE A 16 -2.21 -11.37 11.49
C PHE A 16 -2.42 -10.00 12.14
N SER A 17 -2.49 -9.94 13.49
CA SER A 17 -2.53 -8.67 14.22
C SER A 17 -1.27 -7.85 13.98
N LEU A 18 -1.43 -6.53 13.93
CA LEU A 18 -0.32 -5.58 13.83
C LEU A 18 0.34 -5.27 15.17
N ASN A 19 -0.03 -5.95 16.26
CA ASN A 19 0.62 -5.78 17.57
C ASN A 19 2.16 -5.92 17.54
N PRO A 20 2.76 -6.95 16.87
CA PRO A 20 4.21 -7.01 16.73
C PRO A 20 4.81 -5.83 15.96
N VAL A 21 4.05 -5.28 14.99
CA VAL A 21 4.46 -4.10 14.21
C VAL A 21 4.44 -2.86 15.09
N ALA A 22 3.39 -2.64 15.88
CA ALA A 22 3.29 -1.52 16.83
C ALA A 22 4.48 -1.53 17.81
N LYS A 23 4.78 -2.69 18.39
CA LYS A 23 5.93 -2.86 19.31
C LYS A 23 7.27 -2.59 18.64
N ARG A 24 7.43 -2.96 17.36
CA ARG A 24 8.66 -2.69 16.62
C ARG A 24 8.77 -1.22 16.25
N LEU A 25 7.66 -0.60 15.86
CA LEU A 25 7.59 0.80 15.50
C LEU A 25 7.93 1.70 16.70
N HIS A 26 7.35 1.40 17.87
CA HIS A 26 7.71 2.04 19.16
C HIS A 26 9.22 2.05 19.39
N LYS A 27 9.89 0.89 19.21
CA LYS A 27 11.35 0.78 19.41
C LYS A 27 12.17 1.53 18.34
N LEU A 28 11.65 1.70 17.13
CA LEU A 28 12.39 2.38 16.05
C LEU A 28 12.26 3.89 16.13
N LEU A 29 11.11 4.36 16.58
CA LEU A 29 10.80 5.79 16.66
C LEU A 29 11.19 6.39 18.03
N ASP A 30 11.41 5.54 19.03
CA ASP A 30 11.57 5.92 20.44
C ASP A 30 10.39 6.76 20.96
N GLU A 31 9.19 6.45 20.43
CA GLU A 31 7.92 7.13 20.71
C GLU A 31 6.83 6.11 21.02
N ASP A 32 5.83 6.50 21.81
CA ASP A 32 4.70 5.62 22.08
C ASP A 32 3.81 5.45 20.83
N VAL A 33 3.52 4.19 20.50
CA VAL A 33 2.67 3.83 19.35
C VAL A 33 1.43 3.12 19.87
N LYS A 34 0.31 3.82 19.89
CA LYS A 34 -0.99 3.28 20.29
C LYS A 34 -1.52 2.34 19.20
N LEU A 35 -1.73 1.07 19.54
CA LEU A 35 -2.45 0.16 18.62
C LEU A 35 -3.95 0.31 18.86
N ALA A 36 -4.70 0.63 17.81
CA ALA A 36 -6.15 0.66 17.86
C ALA A 36 -6.73 -0.75 18.06
N PRO A 37 -7.85 -0.91 18.77
CA PRO A 37 -8.44 -2.22 19.02
C PRO A 37 -9.00 -2.87 17.75
N ASN A 38 -9.32 -2.07 16.72
CA ASN A 38 -9.81 -2.51 15.43
C ASN A 38 -9.45 -1.50 14.33
N VAL A 39 -9.79 -1.79 13.07
CA VAL A 39 -9.66 -0.84 11.96
C VAL A 39 -10.64 0.30 12.12
N ILE A 40 -11.92 -0.04 12.25
CA ILE A 40 -13.03 0.90 12.49
C ILE A 40 -13.94 0.36 13.61
N CYS A 41 -14.04 1.12 14.67
CA CYS A 41 -15.05 0.96 15.72
C CYS A 41 -15.15 2.30 16.48
N ASN A 42 -16.14 2.46 17.32
CA ASN A 42 -16.33 3.70 18.08
C ASN A 42 -15.09 4.08 18.89
N GLU A 43 -14.40 3.10 19.48
CA GLU A 43 -13.19 3.31 20.26
C GLU A 43 -12.02 3.76 19.38
N THR A 44 -11.82 3.13 18.21
CA THR A 44 -10.80 3.55 17.22
C THR A 44 -11.02 4.99 16.75
N ILE A 45 -12.27 5.34 16.44
CA ILE A 45 -12.63 6.71 16.01
C ILE A 45 -12.39 7.72 17.14
N ALA A 46 -12.78 7.38 18.36
CA ALA A 46 -12.51 8.23 19.53
C ALA A 46 -11.00 8.43 19.74
N MET A 47 -10.21 7.35 19.67
CA MET A 47 -8.75 7.43 19.77
C MET A 47 -8.13 8.32 18.69
N ALA A 48 -8.64 8.25 17.46
CA ALA A 48 -8.15 9.10 16.36
C ALA A 48 -8.44 10.58 16.63
N ASN A 49 -9.66 10.90 17.08
CA ASN A 49 -10.08 12.27 17.38
C ASN A 49 -9.37 12.87 18.60
N GLU A 50 -8.88 12.04 19.52
CA GLU A 50 -8.16 12.47 20.72
C GLU A 50 -6.63 12.56 20.52
N LEU A 51 -6.12 12.19 19.33
CA LEU A 51 -4.68 12.28 19.04
C LEU A 51 -4.18 13.72 19.13
N LYS A 52 -3.10 13.89 19.87
CA LYS A 52 -2.40 15.17 20.00
C LYS A 52 -1.22 15.23 19.04
N SER A 53 -0.72 16.43 18.83
CA SER A 53 0.48 16.65 18.01
C SER A 53 1.65 15.80 18.51
N GLY A 54 2.25 15.03 17.61
CA GLY A 54 3.36 14.11 17.87
C GLY A 54 2.93 12.70 18.33
N GLU A 55 1.66 12.48 18.69
CA GLU A 55 1.20 11.12 19.03
C GLU A 55 1.02 10.25 17.80
N ILE A 56 1.27 8.96 17.96
CA ILE A 56 1.20 7.97 16.88
C ILE A 56 0.18 6.89 17.22
N MET A 57 -0.76 6.66 16.30
CA MET A 57 -1.69 5.55 16.36
C MET A 57 -1.50 4.65 15.13
N LEU A 58 -1.46 3.34 15.36
CA LEU A 58 -1.51 2.31 14.32
C LEU A 58 -2.89 1.65 14.36
N LEU A 59 -3.61 1.66 13.24
CA LEU A 59 -4.84 0.87 13.12
C LEU A 59 -4.50 -0.63 13.13
N GLU A 60 -5.46 -1.46 13.50
CA GLU A 60 -5.34 -2.89 13.27
C GLU A 60 -5.30 -3.20 11.77
N ASN A 61 -4.97 -4.45 11.44
CA ASN A 61 -4.75 -4.90 10.06
C ASN A 61 -5.95 -4.56 9.17
N MET A 62 -5.72 -3.70 8.17
CA MET A 62 -6.74 -3.24 7.22
C MET A 62 -7.50 -4.39 6.57
N ARG A 63 -6.85 -5.55 6.39
CA ARG A 63 -7.48 -6.74 5.79
C ARG A 63 -8.42 -7.51 6.71
N PHE A 64 -8.58 -7.09 7.96
CA PHE A 64 -9.67 -7.58 8.81
C PHE A 64 -11.02 -7.02 8.35
N GLU A 65 -11.02 -5.88 7.65
CA GLU A 65 -12.22 -5.33 7.04
C GLU A 65 -12.48 -5.96 5.66
N LYS A 66 -13.65 -6.59 5.51
CA LYS A 66 -14.06 -7.21 4.23
C LYS A 66 -14.20 -6.21 3.09
N GLY A 67 -14.41 -4.94 3.42
CA GLY A 67 -14.50 -3.83 2.48
C GLY A 67 -13.16 -3.40 1.90
N GLU A 68 -12.04 -3.67 2.57
CA GLU A 68 -10.71 -3.19 2.16
C GLU A 68 -10.37 -3.59 0.72
N THR A 69 -10.38 -4.88 0.41
CA THR A 69 -10.01 -5.38 -0.92
C THR A 69 -11.09 -5.21 -1.98
N LYS A 70 -12.28 -4.78 -1.58
CA LYS A 70 -13.42 -4.49 -2.46
C LYS A 70 -13.55 -3.02 -2.79
N ASN A 71 -12.66 -2.20 -2.25
CA ASN A 71 -12.73 -0.75 -2.38
C ASN A 71 -14.07 -0.18 -1.90
N ASP A 72 -14.52 -0.63 -0.73
CA ASP A 72 -15.83 -0.28 -0.19
C ASP A 72 -15.91 1.22 0.11
N PRO A 73 -16.91 1.93 -0.46
CA PRO A 73 -17.00 3.39 -0.30
C PRO A 73 -17.29 3.83 1.15
N GLN A 74 -18.07 3.03 1.91
CA GLN A 74 -18.38 3.34 3.29
C GLN A 74 -17.13 3.25 4.18
N LEU A 75 -16.33 2.19 3.98
CA LEU A 75 -15.05 2.03 4.68
C LEU A 75 -14.10 3.18 4.34
N SER A 76 -14.00 3.52 3.05
CA SER A 76 -13.15 4.63 2.57
C SER A 76 -13.55 5.97 3.19
N GLN A 77 -14.84 6.26 3.25
CA GLN A 77 -15.35 7.48 3.89
C GLN A 77 -15.04 7.50 5.38
N THR A 78 -15.32 6.40 6.10
CA THR A 78 -15.04 6.33 7.54
C THR A 78 -13.56 6.53 7.85
N LEU A 79 -12.67 5.96 7.03
CA LEU A 79 -11.23 6.17 7.16
C LEU A 79 -10.83 7.62 6.91
N ALA A 80 -11.43 8.26 5.89
CA ALA A 80 -11.15 9.65 5.56
C ALA A 80 -11.63 10.60 6.67
N ASP A 81 -12.78 10.33 7.27
CA ASP A 81 -13.36 11.16 8.34
C ASP A 81 -12.47 11.19 9.62
N MET A 82 -11.51 10.29 9.73
CA MET A 82 -10.56 10.25 10.86
C MET A 82 -9.28 11.08 10.62
N ALA A 83 -9.14 11.78 9.48
CA ALA A 83 -7.89 12.45 9.14
C ALA A 83 -8.09 13.72 8.31
N ASP A 84 -7.25 14.72 8.54
CA ASP A 84 -7.23 15.97 7.76
C ASP A 84 -6.40 15.83 6.47
N PHE A 85 -5.43 14.91 6.46
CA PHE A 85 -4.52 14.67 5.33
C PHE A 85 -4.34 13.18 5.08
N TYR A 86 -4.18 12.82 3.81
CA TYR A 86 -3.89 11.46 3.39
C TYR A 86 -2.52 11.37 2.73
N ILE A 87 -1.68 10.48 3.23
CA ILE A 87 -0.38 10.18 2.61
C ILE A 87 -0.32 8.69 2.26
N ASN A 88 -0.18 8.38 0.97
CA ASN A 88 0.06 7.02 0.51
C ASN A 88 1.56 6.75 0.35
N ASP A 89 2.09 5.85 1.16
CA ASP A 89 3.47 5.37 1.05
C ASP A 89 3.56 3.86 0.81
N ALA A 90 2.45 3.25 0.37
CA ALA A 90 2.29 1.83 0.17
C ALA A 90 2.46 1.42 -1.31
N PHE A 91 3.66 1.63 -1.89
CA PHE A 91 3.94 1.32 -3.29
C PHE A 91 3.52 -0.10 -3.70
N GLY A 92 3.81 -1.11 -2.87
CA GLY A 92 3.53 -2.51 -3.16
C GLY A 92 2.05 -2.86 -3.41
N VAL A 93 1.12 -2.03 -2.98
CA VAL A 93 -0.33 -2.18 -3.18
C VAL A 93 -0.96 -1.07 -4.02
N SER A 94 -0.20 -0.06 -4.43
CA SER A 94 -0.71 1.10 -5.19
C SER A 94 -1.28 0.73 -6.57
N HIS A 95 -1.01 -0.49 -7.05
CA HIS A 95 -1.60 -1.04 -8.28
C HIS A 95 -2.99 -1.66 -8.05
N ARG A 96 -3.57 -1.56 -6.85
CA ARG A 96 -4.85 -2.17 -6.48
C ARG A 96 -5.84 -1.10 -6.01
N ALA A 97 -7.06 -1.19 -6.50
CA ALA A 97 -8.17 -0.40 -5.99
C ALA A 97 -8.63 -1.00 -4.65
N HIS A 98 -8.02 -0.58 -3.55
CA HIS A 98 -8.41 -0.92 -2.19
C HIS A 98 -8.96 0.31 -1.46
N ALA A 99 -9.81 0.11 -0.46
CA ALA A 99 -10.45 1.18 0.28
C ALA A 99 -9.42 2.15 0.91
N SER A 100 -8.34 1.62 1.51
CA SER A 100 -7.27 2.41 2.13
C SER A 100 -6.23 2.96 1.14
N VAL A 101 -6.35 2.68 -0.15
CA VAL A 101 -5.40 3.11 -1.20
C VAL A 101 -6.07 4.04 -2.20
N GLU A 102 -7.05 3.54 -2.95
CA GLU A 102 -7.74 4.29 -3.99
C GLU A 102 -8.97 4.99 -3.45
N GLY A 103 -9.84 4.25 -2.73
CA GLY A 103 -11.11 4.79 -2.25
C GLY A 103 -10.92 5.99 -1.32
N ILE A 104 -10.08 5.87 -0.30
CA ILE A 104 -9.80 6.94 0.65
C ILE A 104 -9.29 8.21 -0.03
N ALA A 105 -8.45 8.06 -1.07
CA ALA A 105 -7.85 9.19 -1.77
C ALA A 105 -8.89 10.06 -2.52
N GLN A 106 -10.08 9.54 -2.79
CA GLN A 106 -11.17 10.27 -3.44
C GLN A 106 -11.86 11.26 -2.51
N HIS A 107 -11.74 11.08 -1.19
CA HIS A 107 -12.33 11.94 -0.17
C HIS A 107 -11.45 13.14 0.19
N PHE A 108 -10.23 13.23 -0.35
CA PHE A 108 -9.33 14.35 -0.15
C PHE A 108 -9.11 15.10 -1.46
N ASP A 109 -9.08 16.41 -1.39
CA ASP A 109 -8.65 17.25 -2.51
C ASP A 109 -7.13 17.13 -2.74
N THR A 110 -6.63 17.83 -3.75
CA THR A 110 -5.22 17.76 -4.16
C THR A 110 -4.27 18.32 -3.11
N GLU A 111 -4.72 19.26 -2.28
CA GLU A 111 -3.90 19.92 -1.27
C GLU A 111 -3.80 19.08 0.03
N HIS A 112 -4.77 18.19 0.24
CA HIS A 112 -4.86 17.34 1.43
C HIS A 112 -4.44 15.89 1.20
N LYS A 113 -3.86 15.57 0.04
CA LYS A 113 -3.29 14.23 -0.22
C LYS A 113 -1.94 14.29 -0.91
N ALA A 114 -1.06 13.35 -0.57
CA ALA A 114 0.27 13.26 -1.15
C ALA A 114 0.77 11.82 -1.27
N ALA A 115 1.77 11.64 -2.15
CA ALA A 115 2.62 10.45 -2.14
C ALA A 115 3.65 10.59 -1.01
N GLY A 116 3.81 9.53 -0.22
CA GLY A 116 4.91 9.43 0.73
C GLY A 116 6.26 9.28 0.04
N PHE A 117 7.33 9.34 0.80
CA PHE A 117 8.69 9.36 0.25
C PHE A 117 9.07 8.09 -0.49
N LEU A 118 8.65 6.91 -0.01
CA LEU A 118 8.90 5.65 -0.72
C LEU A 118 8.16 5.63 -2.05
N LEU A 119 6.86 5.92 -2.05
CA LEU A 119 6.04 5.95 -3.26
C LEU A 119 6.59 6.94 -4.29
N ALA A 120 6.92 8.15 -3.86
CA ALA A 120 7.49 9.18 -4.73
C ALA A 120 8.84 8.75 -5.33
N ARG A 121 9.69 8.09 -4.54
CA ARG A 121 10.97 7.54 -4.99
C ARG A 121 10.79 6.42 -6.01
N GLU A 122 9.89 5.49 -5.78
CA GLU A 122 9.58 4.40 -6.71
C GLU A 122 9.04 4.94 -8.04
N ILE A 123 8.08 5.88 -8.00
CA ILE A 123 7.55 6.54 -9.19
C ILE A 123 8.66 7.21 -9.99
N LYS A 124 9.56 7.97 -9.32
CA LYS A 124 10.69 8.64 -9.96
C LYS A 124 11.63 7.64 -10.65
N PHE A 125 11.95 6.52 -9.99
CA PHE A 125 12.79 5.48 -10.58
C PHE A 125 12.13 4.81 -11.78
N PHE A 126 10.85 4.46 -11.67
CA PHE A 126 10.09 3.88 -12.79
C PHE A 126 9.99 4.83 -13.98
N TYR A 127 9.72 6.11 -13.73
CA TYR A 127 9.67 7.11 -14.78
C TYR A 127 10.99 7.17 -15.57
N HIS A 128 12.13 7.30 -14.86
CA HIS A 128 13.43 7.36 -15.52
C HIS A 128 13.79 6.07 -16.27
N ILE A 129 13.43 4.90 -15.74
CA ILE A 129 13.70 3.63 -16.42
C ILE A 129 12.87 3.48 -17.69
N ILE A 130 11.61 3.95 -17.68
CA ILE A 130 10.68 3.73 -18.80
C ILE A 130 10.78 4.82 -19.87
N GLU A 131 10.92 6.09 -19.47
CA GLU A 131 10.89 7.22 -20.39
C GLU A 131 12.29 7.66 -20.85
N GLU A 132 13.29 7.57 -19.96
CA GLU A 132 14.65 8.02 -20.23
C GLU A 132 15.71 6.98 -19.82
N PRO A 133 15.63 5.73 -20.34
CA PRO A 133 16.53 4.68 -19.90
C PRO A 133 17.99 4.96 -20.31
N LYS A 134 18.90 4.73 -19.37
CA LYS A 134 20.33 4.62 -19.73
C LYS A 134 20.54 3.36 -20.57
N ARG A 135 21.27 3.50 -21.71
CA ARG A 135 21.55 2.38 -22.61
C ARG A 135 22.88 1.71 -22.28
N PRO A 136 23.00 0.38 -22.38
CA PRO A 136 21.94 -0.56 -22.81
C PRO A 136 20.92 -0.82 -21.70
N PHE A 137 19.63 -0.75 -22.03
CA PHE A 137 18.55 -1.11 -21.12
C PHE A 137 18.22 -2.61 -21.28
N VAL A 138 18.56 -3.39 -20.28
CA VAL A 138 18.32 -4.84 -20.25
C VAL A 138 17.22 -5.13 -19.24
N SER A 139 16.13 -5.74 -19.66
CA SER A 139 15.04 -6.18 -18.79
C SER A 139 15.16 -7.68 -18.50
N ILE A 140 15.02 -8.04 -17.22
CA ILE A 140 14.92 -9.43 -16.78
C ILE A 140 13.51 -9.69 -16.28
N VAL A 141 12.79 -10.58 -16.96
CA VAL A 141 11.40 -10.90 -16.63
C VAL A 141 11.30 -12.36 -16.26
N GLY A 142 10.73 -12.63 -15.09
CA GLY A 142 10.54 -13.99 -14.57
C GLY A 142 9.16 -14.18 -13.95
N GLY A 143 8.71 -15.44 -13.92
CA GLY A 143 7.44 -15.83 -13.30
C GLY A 143 7.01 -17.22 -13.69
N SER A 144 5.88 -17.68 -13.16
CA SER A 144 5.32 -19.00 -13.43
C SER A 144 4.42 -19.06 -14.67
N LYS A 145 3.80 -17.93 -15.04
CA LYS A 145 2.84 -17.85 -16.16
C LYS A 145 3.08 -16.59 -16.98
N VAL A 146 3.09 -16.75 -18.31
CA VAL A 146 3.21 -15.64 -19.27
C VAL A 146 1.92 -14.84 -19.37
N SER A 147 0.75 -15.51 -19.35
CA SER A 147 -0.56 -14.91 -19.62
C SER A 147 -0.90 -13.65 -18.82
N GLY A 148 -0.49 -13.59 -17.56
CA GLY A 148 -0.74 -12.42 -16.71
C GLY A 148 0.26 -11.27 -16.88
N LYS A 149 1.22 -11.37 -17.83
CA LYS A 149 2.29 -10.39 -18.04
C LYS A 149 2.46 -9.97 -19.51
N LEU A 150 1.64 -10.52 -20.40
CA LEU A 150 1.74 -10.24 -21.84
C LEU A 150 1.62 -8.76 -22.15
N GLU A 151 0.65 -8.06 -21.56
CA GLU A 151 0.45 -6.63 -21.78
C GLU A 151 1.67 -5.82 -21.34
N ALA A 152 2.21 -6.13 -20.16
CA ALA A 152 3.43 -5.48 -19.65
C ALA A 152 4.64 -5.75 -20.58
N LEU A 153 4.77 -6.98 -21.09
CA LEU A 153 5.82 -7.34 -22.04
C LEU A 153 5.67 -6.59 -23.37
N TYR A 154 4.46 -6.50 -23.95
CA TYR A 154 4.20 -5.73 -25.16
C TYR A 154 4.59 -4.27 -25.02
N ASN A 155 4.30 -3.66 -23.87
CA ASN A 155 4.64 -2.27 -23.58
C ASN A 155 6.15 -2.07 -23.31
N LEU A 156 6.84 -3.12 -22.87
CA LEU A 156 8.27 -3.07 -22.52
C LEU A 156 9.19 -3.34 -23.73
N VAL A 157 8.80 -4.27 -24.62
CA VAL A 157 9.60 -4.68 -25.79
C VAL A 157 10.13 -3.49 -26.60
N PRO A 158 9.33 -2.48 -26.97
CA PRO A 158 9.83 -1.36 -27.76
C PRO A 158 10.78 -0.42 -26.99
N LYS A 159 10.86 -0.55 -25.68
CA LYS A 159 11.64 0.36 -24.81
C LYS A 159 13.00 -0.19 -24.41
N VAL A 160 13.25 -1.49 -24.57
CA VAL A 160 14.46 -2.17 -24.11
C VAL A 160 15.38 -2.60 -25.23
N ASP A 161 16.69 -2.70 -24.95
CA ASP A 161 17.67 -3.22 -25.90
C ASP A 161 17.73 -4.76 -25.86
N LYS A 162 17.46 -5.36 -24.70
CA LYS A 162 17.47 -6.82 -24.50
C LYS A 162 16.43 -7.21 -23.45
N ILE A 163 15.81 -8.38 -23.65
CA ILE A 163 14.95 -9.03 -22.66
C ILE A 163 15.54 -10.41 -22.34
N ILE A 164 15.68 -10.69 -21.05
CA ILE A 164 16.01 -12.00 -20.53
C ILE A 164 14.76 -12.57 -19.87
N ILE A 165 14.30 -13.71 -20.35
CA ILE A 165 13.14 -14.41 -19.81
C ILE A 165 13.61 -15.58 -18.97
N GLY A 166 13.17 -15.63 -17.69
CA GLY A 166 13.52 -16.67 -16.73
C GLY A 166 12.32 -17.26 -16.01
N GLY A 167 12.59 -18.25 -15.16
CA GLY A 167 11.55 -18.98 -14.43
C GLY A 167 10.66 -19.82 -15.33
N GLY A 168 9.46 -20.18 -14.86
CA GLY A 168 8.50 -20.99 -15.62
C GLY A 168 8.06 -20.38 -16.95
N MET A 169 8.18 -19.06 -17.09
CA MET A 169 7.86 -18.35 -18.35
C MET A 169 8.78 -18.72 -19.50
N ALA A 170 10.00 -19.19 -19.23
CA ALA A 170 10.95 -19.58 -20.28
C ALA A 170 10.57 -20.90 -20.97
N PHE A 171 9.62 -21.66 -20.42
CA PHE A 171 9.16 -22.94 -20.92
C PHE A 171 7.75 -22.89 -21.51
N THR A 172 7.17 -21.71 -21.64
CA THR A 172 5.86 -21.47 -22.23
C THR A 172 6.03 -20.79 -23.57
#